data_f116fb2a8baa3b458df8847ebe613816
#
_entry.id   f116fb2a8baa3b458df8847ebe613816
#
_cell.length_a   1.000
_cell.length_b   1.000
_cell.length_c   1.000
_cell.angle_alpha   90.00
_cell.angle_beta   90.00
_cell.angle_gamma   90.00
#
_symmetry.space_group_name_H-M   'P 1'
#
loop_
_entity.id
_entity.type
_entity.pdbx_description
1 polymer ?
#
loop_
_entity_poly.entity_id
_entity_poly.type
_entity_poly.pdbx_seq_one_letter_code
_entity_poly.pdbx_strand_id
1 'polypeptide(L)'
;MAGITLAIIKRYIHKTLTIIQNITNMDIEFVRSRFIKHFDGQTGNIYFSPGRINLIGEHTDYNGGFVFPGAVDKGIMAEVRPNGTNTVMCYSIDLKDRVEFKVDDPEGPRATWARFIYGMVQEFKALGVDVKGFNIAFAGDVPLGAGMSSSAAMESCFGCALNDLFADNKISKWDIALAGQATEHKYIGVNCGIMDQFASVFGQEGKLMRLDCRSREFEYFPFNPQGYKLVLVNSKVKHELVGSPYNDRRRSCENVVAAIAKQFPEKKYETLRDANWDELEAVKDKVSAEDYKRAHFVLGEKERVLAVCDALNAG
;
A
#
# COMPACT_ATOMS: atom_id res chain seq x y z
N MET A 1 13.19 -7.69 -13.48
CA MET A 1 11.79 -7.31 -13.70
C MET A 1 10.91 -8.44 -13.18
N ALA A 2 10.38 -8.29 -11.97
CA ALA A 2 9.32 -9.18 -11.48
C ALA A 2 8.05 -8.32 -11.48
N GLY A 3 7.54 -8.02 -12.66
CA GLY A 3 6.27 -7.39 -12.81
C GLY A 3 5.18 -8.44 -12.66
N ILE A 4 4.14 -8.13 -11.93
CA ILE A 4 2.89 -8.86 -12.05
C ILE A 4 2.41 -8.62 -13.48
N THR A 5 2.46 -9.65 -14.30
CA THR A 5 1.91 -9.56 -15.66
C THR A 5 0.40 -9.65 -15.55
N LEU A 6 -0.30 -8.55 -15.78
CA LEU A 6 -1.75 -8.53 -15.89
C LEU A 6 -2.12 -9.13 -17.25
N ALA A 7 -2.75 -10.31 -17.25
CA ALA A 7 -3.24 -10.94 -18.46
C ALA A 7 -4.77 -10.89 -18.49
N ILE A 8 -5.35 -10.34 -19.55
CA ILE A 8 -6.79 -10.35 -19.82
C ILE A 8 -7.08 -11.53 -20.73
N ILE A 9 -7.71 -12.57 -20.20
CA ILE A 9 -8.01 -13.80 -20.93
C ILE A 9 -9.53 -13.93 -21.17
N LYS A 10 -9.94 -14.10 -22.44
CA LYS A 10 -11.34 -14.31 -22.84
C LYS A 10 -11.87 -15.67 -22.37
N ARG A 11 -13.03 -15.67 -21.76
CA ARG A 11 -14.10 -16.68 -21.52
C ARG A 11 -13.78 -18.20 -21.38
N TYR A 12 -12.58 -18.71 -21.54
CA TYR A 12 -12.35 -20.17 -21.64
C TYR A 12 -11.96 -20.89 -20.33
N ILE A 13 -11.94 -20.22 -19.17
CA ILE A 13 -11.48 -20.83 -17.91
C ILE A 13 -12.64 -21.02 -16.91
N HIS A 14 -13.79 -21.51 -17.37
CA HIS A 14 -14.94 -21.69 -16.46
C HIS A 14 -14.86 -22.96 -15.58
N LYS A 15 -14.04 -23.94 -15.91
CA LYS A 15 -13.96 -25.22 -15.17
C LYS A 15 -12.81 -25.33 -14.15
N THR A 16 -11.76 -24.55 -14.28
CA THR A 16 -10.59 -24.62 -13.38
C THR A 16 -10.69 -23.65 -12.20
N LEU A 17 -11.56 -22.64 -12.28
CA LEU A 17 -11.72 -21.60 -11.26
C LEU A 17 -12.60 -22.00 -10.08
N THR A 18 -13.41 -23.05 -10.19
CA THR A 18 -14.25 -23.53 -9.08
C THR A 18 -13.43 -24.11 -7.92
N ILE A 19 -12.18 -24.49 -8.16
CA ILE A 19 -11.28 -25.03 -7.12
C ILE A 19 -10.57 -23.90 -6.35
N ILE A 20 -10.48 -22.69 -6.92
CA ILE A 20 -9.83 -21.53 -6.27
C ILE A 20 -10.81 -20.70 -5.44
N GLN A 21 -12.11 -20.85 -5.65
CA GLN A 21 -13.18 -20.14 -4.91
C GLN A 21 -13.37 -20.59 -3.46
N ASN A 22 -12.68 -21.65 -3.01
CA ASN A 22 -12.76 -22.14 -1.63
C ASN A 22 -11.59 -21.71 -0.74
N ILE A 23 -10.81 -20.71 -1.12
CA ILE A 23 -9.81 -20.11 -0.22
C ILE A 23 -10.49 -18.96 0.53
N THR A 24 -11.08 -19.33 1.66
CA THR A 24 -11.39 -18.54 2.85
C THR A 24 -11.83 -17.08 2.59
N ASN A 25 -13.14 -16.87 2.49
CA ASN A 25 -13.73 -15.63 3.00
C ASN A 25 -13.26 -15.50 4.45
N MET A 26 -12.50 -14.47 4.75
CA MET A 26 -12.04 -14.20 6.12
C MET A 26 -13.29 -13.87 6.94
N ASP A 27 -13.71 -14.83 7.77
CA ASP A 27 -14.91 -14.75 8.57
C ASP A 27 -14.62 -13.93 9.83
N ILE A 28 -15.51 -13.02 10.17
CA ILE A 28 -15.48 -12.27 11.43
C ILE A 28 -15.34 -13.22 12.61
N GLU A 29 -16.06 -14.33 12.64
CA GLU A 29 -16.02 -15.31 13.71
C GLU A 29 -14.66 -16.03 13.82
N PHE A 30 -13.95 -16.16 12.72
CA PHE A 30 -12.57 -16.69 12.74
C PHE A 30 -11.64 -15.74 13.52
N VAL A 31 -11.66 -14.44 13.25
CA VAL A 31 -10.81 -13.46 13.95
C VAL A 31 -11.27 -13.32 15.41
N ARG A 32 -12.59 -13.17 15.64
CA ARG A 32 -13.20 -13.03 16.95
C ARG A 32 -12.88 -14.18 17.88
N SER A 33 -13.01 -15.42 17.43
CA SER A 33 -12.70 -16.61 18.26
C SER A 33 -11.23 -16.62 18.72
N ARG A 34 -10.31 -16.10 17.91
CA ARG A 34 -8.88 -15.99 18.26
C ARG A 34 -8.65 -14.82 19.21
N PHE A 35 -9.32 -13.69 18.98
CA PHE A 35 -9.25 -12.55 19.89
C PHE A 35 -9.73 -12.93 21.30
N ILE A 36 -10.92 -13.52 21.43
CA ILE A 36 -11.47 -14.02 22.70
C ILE A 36 -10.51 -15.00 23.39
N LYS A 37 -9.94 -15.93 22.63
CA LYS A 37 -9.01 -16.93 23.16
C LYS A 37 -7.73 -16.31 23.74
N HIS A 38 -7.24 -15.25 23.15
CA HIS A 38 -5.95 -14.64 23.52
C HIS A 38 -6.08 -13.43 24.46
N PHE A 39 -7.30 -12.83 24.59
CA PHE A 39 -7.53 -11.60 25.35
C PHE A 39 -8.80 -11.68 26.22
N ASP A 40 -8.69 -12.25 27.41
CA ASP A 40 -9.66 -12.19 28.54
C ASP A 40 -11.11 -12.64 28.25
N GLY A 41 -11.37 -13.35 27.17
CA GLY A 41 -12.69 -13.84 26.84
C GLY A 41 -13.72 -12.77 26.41
N GLN A 42 -13.30 -11.51 26.21
CA GLN A 42 -14.17 -10.40 25.79
C GLN A 42 -13.93 -10.06 24.31
N THR A 43 -14.95 -9.49 23.67
CA THR A 43 -14.90 -9.04 22.27
C THR A 43 -14.41 -7.59 22.14
N GLY A 44 -13.97 -7.22 20.96
CA GLY A 44 -13.66 -5.85 20.54
C GLY A 44 -14.47 -5.41 19.33
N ASN A 45 -14.07 -4.30 18.71
CA ASN A 45 -14.61 -3.85 17.44
C ASN A 45 -13.85 -4.51 16.28
N ILE A 46 -14.57 -4.84 15.21
CA ILE A 46 -14.00 -5.40 13.99
C ILE A 46 -13.70 -4.27 13.00
N TYR A 47 -12.52 -4.34 12.42
CA TYR A 47 -12.06 -3.45 11.37
C TYR A 47 -11.57 -4.27 10.19
N PHE A 48 -11.75 -3.75 8.98
CA PHE A 48 -11.28 -4.36 7.74
C PHE A 48 -10.70 -3.29 6.83
N SER A 49 -9.59 -3.62 6.17
CA SER A 49 -9.04 -2.80 5.11
C SER A 49 -8.58 -3.66 3.94
N PRO A 50 -8.93 -3.27 2.70
CA PRO A 50 -8.59 -4.05 1.51
C PRO A 50 -7.13 -3.89 1.13
N GLY A 51 -6.58 -4.93 0.48
CA GLY A 51 -5.42 -4.78 -0.41
C GLY A 51 -5.80 -4.09 -1.71
N ARG A 52 -4.83 -3.94 -2.61
CA ARG A 52 -5.02 -3.27 -3.90
C ARG A 52 -4.38 -4.02 -5.06
N ILE A 53 -4.91 -3.79 -6.23
CA ILE A 53 -4.19 -3.96 -7.51
C ILE A 53 -3.83 -2.58 -8.06
N ASN A 54 -2.83 -2.52 -8.93
CA ASN A 54 -2.59 -1.35 -9.77
C ASN A 54 -2.71 -1.76 -11.23
N LEU A 55 -3.57 -1.11 -11.98
CA LEU A 55 -3.80 -1.46 -13.38
C LEU A 55 -2.69 -0.92 -14.27
N ILE A 56 -2.24 0.29 -13.99
CA ILE A 56 -1.15 0.99 -14.68
C ILE A 56 -0.64 2.13 -13.79
N GLY A 57 0.60 2.59 -14.01
CA GLY A 57 1.24 3.63 -13.19
C GLY A 57 2.26 3.06 -12.21
N GLU A 58 2.98 2.00 -12.63
CA GLU A 58 4.00 1.38 -11.80
C GLU A 58 5.22 2.30 -11.63
N HIS A 59 5.65 2.48 -10.38
CA HIS A 59 6.81 3.31 -10.02
C HIS A 59 6.67 4.81 -10.32
N THR A 60 5.46 5.30 -10.52
CA THR A 60 5.21 6.73 -10.77
C THR A 60 4.86 7.49 -9.50
N ASP A 61 4.37 6.84 -8.46
CA ASP A 61 3.90 7.44 -7.21
C ASP A 61 4.99 8.23 -6.47
N TYR A 62 6.14 7.64 -6.21
CA TYR A 62 7.28 8.34 -5.58
C TYR A 62 8.01 9.32 -6.53
N ASN A 63 7.62 9.34 -7.79
CA ASN A 63 8.02 10.34 -8.78
C ASN A 63 6.98 11.48 -8.96
N GLY A 64 5.99 11.57 -8.07
CA GLY A 64 4.92 12.58 -8.16
C GLY A 64 4.04 12.42 -9.40
N GLY A 65 4.01 11.22 -10.01
CA GLY A 65 3.23 10.92 -11.20
C GLY A 65 1.79 10.52 -10.90
N PHE A 66 1.15 9.90 -11.89
CA PHE A 66 -0.20 9.37 -11.78
C PHE A 66 -0.16 7.87 -11.58
N VAL A 67 -1.09 7.34 -10.78
CA VAL A 67 -1.33 5.92 -10.58
C VAL A 67 -2.80 5.59 -10.81
N PHE A 68 -3.11 4.31 -11.08
CA PHE A 68 -4.47 3.89 -11.39
C PHE A 68 -4.84 2.59 -10.66
N PRO A 69 -4.85 2.62 -9.30
CA PRO A 69 -5.18 1.46 -8.49
C PRO A 69 -6.68 1.24 -8.33
N GLY A 70 -7.01 0.04 -7.86
CA GLY A 70 -8.31 -0.32 -7.34
C GLY A 70 -8.18 -1.21 -6.11
N ALA A 71 -9.06 -1.03 -5.13
CA ALA A 71 -9.15 -1.94 -4.00
C ALA A 71 -9.69 -3.32 -4.45
N VAL A 72 -9.31 -4.36 -3.74
CA VAL A 72 -9.78 -5.73 -3.96
C VAL A 72 -10.60 -6.23 -2.77
N ASP A 73 -11.28 -7.35 -2.94
CA ASP A 73 -12.10 -8.00 -1.90
C ASP A 73 -11.28 -8.77 -0.84
N LYS A 74 -9.95 -8.82 -1.01
CA LYS A 74 -9.00 -9.40 -0.06
C LYS A 74 -8.35 -8.30 0.76
N GLY A 75 -8.12 -8.59 2.05
CA GLY A 75 -7.58 -7.55 2.93
C GLY A 75 -7.05 -8.09 4.25
N ILE A 76 -6.97 -7.19 5.19
CA ILE A 76 -6.64 -7.46 6.60
C ILE A 76 -7.87 -7.17 7.44
N MET A 77 -8.21 -8.11 8.31
CA MET A 77 -9.26 -7.97 9.32
C MET A 77 -8.63 -8.01 10.71
N ALA A 78 -9.03 -7.08 11.56
CA ALA A 78 -8.58 -7.02 12.95
C ALA A 78 -9.76 -6.88 13.89
N GLU A 79 -9.68 -7.53 15.06
CA GLU A 79 -10.50 -7.20 16.21
C GLU A 79 -9.65 -6.46 17.24
N VAL A 80 -10.13 -5.29 17.68
CA VAL A 80 -9.38 -4.37 18.53
C VAL A 80 -10.24 -3.87 19.69
N ARG A 81 -9.64 -3.80 20.90
CA ARG A 81 -10.30 -3.29 22.10
C ARG A 81 -9.31 -2.55 22.99
N PRO A 82 -9.63 -1.35 23.50
CA PRO A 82 -8.86 -0.72 24.57
C PRO A 82 -8.76 -1.64 25.79
N ASN A 83 -7.61 -1.69 26.45
CA ASN A 83 -7.38 -2.59 27.59
C ASN A 83 -7.15 -1.86 28.92
N GLY A 84 -7.30 -0.54 28.94
CA GLY A 84 -7.16 0.28 30.15
C GLY A 84 -5.72 0.42 30.67
N THR A 85 -4.73 -0.02 29.91
CA THR A 85 -3.30 0.06 30.27
C THR A 85 -2.52 1.00 29.33
N ASN A 86 -1.18 1.03 29.46
CA ASN A 86 -0.27 1.68 28.51
C ASN A 86 0.44 0.66 27.61
N THR A 87 -0.06 -0.57 27.52
CA THR A 87 0.57 -1.65 26.76
C THR A 87 -0.32 -2.07 25.60
N VAL A 88 0.26 -2.14 24.42
CA VAL A 88 -0.36 -2.73 23.21
C VAL A 88 0.00 -4.21 23.19
N MET A 89 -1.03 -5.07 23.18
CA MET A 89 -0.87 -6.51 23.09
C MET A 89 -1.39 -6.99 21.74
N CYS A 90 -0.47 -7.52 20.90
CA CYS A 90 -0.73 -7.89 19.54
C CYS A 90 -0.67 -9.40 19.34
N TYR A 91 -1.60 -9.95 18.56
CA TYR A 91 -1.57 -11.35 18.12
C TYR A 91 -1.78 -11.44 16.61
N SER A 92 -0.76 -11.88 15.88
CA SER A 92 -0.88 -12.24 14.48
C SER A 92 -1.39 -13.68 14.37
N ILE A 93 -2.62 -13.85 13.87
CA ILE A 93 -3.27 -15.17 13.76
C ILE A 93 -2.54 -16.04 12.75
N ASP A 94 -2.12 -15.46 11.61
CA ASP A 94 -1.46 -16.18 10.52
C ASP A 94 -0.06 -16.68 10.92
N LEU A 95 0.70 -15.84 11.65
CA LEU A 95 2.03 -16.18 12.14
C LEU A 95 2.00 -16.96 13.45
N LYS A 96 0.84 -17.02 14.14
CA LYS A 96 0.68 -17.58 15.49
C LYS A 96 1.66 -16.98 16.48
N ASP A 97 1.91 -15.70 16.36
CA ASP A 97 2.93 -14.96 17.12
C ASP A 97 2.29 -13.84 17.92
N ARG A 98 2.82 -13.61 19.13
CA ARG A 98 2.36 -12.59 20.08
C ARG A 98 3.50 -11.64 20.40
N VAL A 99 3.19 -10.35 20.38
CA VAL A 99 4.12 -9.27 20.70
C VAL A 99 3.43 -8.28 21.62
N GLU A 100 4.17 -7.73 22.58
CA GLU A 100 3.73 -6.67 23.46
C GLU A 100 4.74 -5.52 23.41
N PHE A 101 4.23 -4.28 23.45
CA PHE A 101 5.06 -3.09 23.58
C PHE A 101 4.29 -1.99 24.31
N LYS A 102 5.01 -1.04 24.94
CA LYS A 102 4.36 0.14 25.53
C LYS A 102 4.13 1.20 24.47
N VAL A 103 3.02 1.95 24.61
CA VAL A 103 2.65 3.05 23.70
C VAL A 103 3.74 4.12 23.61
N ASP A 104 4.50 4.32 24.68
CA ASP A 104 5.59 5.29 24.79
C ASP A 104 7.01 4.68 24.69
N ASP A 105 7.12 3.41 24.29
CA ASP A 105 8.42 2.77 24.06
C ASP A 105 9.15 3.45 22.89
N PRO A 106 10.36 3.99 23.08
CA PRO A 106 11.07 4.71 22.02
C PRO A 106 11.67 3.80 20.94
N GLU A 107 11.90 2.52 21.23
CA GLU A 107 12.55 1.57 20.30
C GLU A 107 11.53 0.72 19.52
N GLY A 108 10.39 0.45 20.14
CA GLY A 108 9.35 -0.41 19.61
C GLY A 108 9.74 -1.89 19.50
N PRO A 109 8.84 -2.72 18.98
CA PRO A 109 9.04 -4.17 18.91
C PRO A 109 10.09 -4.56 17.86
N ARG A 110 10.79 -5.70 18.11
CA ARG A 110 11.76 -6.27 17.15
C ARG A 110 11.09 -6.98 15.97
N ALA A 111 9.92 -7.58 16.18
CA ALA A 111 9.18 -8.30 15.14
C ALA A 111 8.66 -7.33 14.07
N THR A 112 9.07 -7.50 12.83
CA THR A 112 8.75 -6.60 11.71
C THR A 112 7.24 -6.39 11.57
N TRP A 113 6.44 -7.46 11.67
CA TRP A 113 4.98 -7.33 11.54
C TRP A 113 4.36 -6.44 12.63
N ALA A 114 4.89 -6.46 13.85
CA ALA A 114 4.40 -5.62 14.95
C ALA A 114 4.87 -4.16 14.82
N ARG A 115 5.94 -3.89 14.04
CA ARG A 115 6.39 -2.52 13.75
C ARG A 115 5.38 -1.73 12.93
N PHE A 116 4.55 -2.38 12.12
CA PHE A 116 3.43 -1.70 11.44
C PHE A 116 2.40 -1.16 12.43
N ILE A 117 2.06 -1.93 13.48
CA ILE A 117 1.15 -1.47 14.53
C ILE A 117 1.81 -0.36 15.34
N TYR A 118 3.06 -0.57 15.74
CA TYR A 118 3.84 0.41 16.49
C TYR A 118 3.98 1.74 15.72
N GLY A 119 4.33 1.69 14.44
CA GLY A 119 4.47 2.87 13.61
C GLY A 119 3.16 3.66 13.52
N MET A 120 2.03 2.98 13.27
CA MET A 120 0.72 3.64 13.27
C MET A 120 0.39 4.29 14.61
N VAL A 121 0.71 3.64 15.74
CA VAL A 121 0.56 4.23 17.08
C VAL A 121 1.39 5.51 17.21
N GLN A 122 2.66 5.50 16.81
CA GLN A 122 3.52 6.68 16.91
C GLN A 122 3.08 7.82 15.97
N GLU A 123 2.67 7.50 14.73
CA GLU A 123 2.16 8.51 13.80
C GLU A 123 0.84 9.13 14.28
N PHE A 124 -0.07 8.36 14.87
CA PHE A 124 -1.29 8.91 15.48
C PHE A 124 -0.98 9.80 16.69
N LYS A 125 0.01 9.42 17.51
CA LYS A 125 0.48 10.32 18.60
C LYS A 125 1.07 11.62 18.02
N ALA A 126 1.80 11.56 16.92
CA ALA A 126 2.31 12.75 16.25
C ALA A 126 1.20 13.66 15.70
N LEU A 127 0.04 13.09 15.36
CA LEU A 127 -1.18 13.84 15.01
C LEU A 127 -1.93 14.40 16.23
N GLY A 128 -1.40 14.21 17.44
CA GLY A 128 -2.02 14.71 18.70
C GLY A 128 -3.05 13.78 19.32
N VAL A 129 -3.18 12.53 18.85
CA VAL A 129 -4.11 11.55 19.43
C VAL A 129 -3.50 10.95 20.69
N ASP A 130 -4.27 10.94 21.78
CA ASP A 130 -3.91 10.32 23.07
C ASP A 130 -4.15 8.80 23.01
N VAL A 131 -3.32 8.09 22.26
CA VAL A 131 -3.41 6.64 22.11
C VAL A 131 -3.09 5.96 23.46
N LYS A 132 -3.97 5.06 23.90
CA LYS A 132 -3.78 4.21 25.07
C LYS A 132 -3.51 2.76 24.65
N GLY A 133 -3.21 1.90 25.64
CA GLY A 133 -3.04 0.48 25.40
C GLY A 133 -4.31 -0.20 24.89
N PHE A 134 -4.13 -1.17 24.03
CA PHE A 134 -5.20 -1.97 23.45
C PHE A 134 -4.74 -3.39 23.14
N ASN A 135 -5.73 -4.28 23.00
CA ASN A 135 -5.53 -5.63 22.51
C ASN A 135 -5.92 -5.68 21.03
N ILE A 136 -5.15 -6.38 20.20
CA ILE A 136 -5.41 -6.57 18.78
C ILE A 136 -5.09 -7.99 18.34
N ALA A 137 -6.04 -8.66 17.69
CA ALA A 137 -5.79 -9.86 16.89
C ALA A 137 -6.18 -9.60 15.45
N PHE A 138 -5.36 -10.02 14.51
CA PHE A 138 -5.60 -9.80 13.09
C PHE A 138 -5.18 -10.99 12.23
N ALA A 139 -5.81 -11.09 11.08
CA ALA A 139 -5.47 -12.05 10.01
C ALA A 139 -5.63 -11.37 8.64
N GLY A 140 -5.03 -11.96 7.61
CA GLY A 140 -5.13 -11.50 6.24
C GLY A 140 -5.39 -12.63 5.25
N ASP A 141 -6.19 -12.38 4.22
CA ASP A 141 -6.35 -13.25 3.07
C ASP A 141 -5.66 -12.72 1.81
N VAL A 142 -4.90 -11.63 1.97
CA VAL A 142 -3.99 -11.13 0.93
C VAL A 142 -2.82 -12.10 0.80
N PRO A 143 -2.60 -12.72 -0.37
CA PRO A 143 -1.48 -13.65 -0.53
C PRO A 143 -0.15 -12.96 -0.29
N LEU A 144 0.65 -13.48 0.63
CA LEU A 144 1.95 -12.91 0.98
C LEU A 144 2.89 -12.86 -0.23
N GLY A 145 3.50 -11.71 -0.47
CA GLY A 145 4.43 -11.50 -1.57
C GLY A 145 3.79 -11.47 -2.97
N ALA A 146 2.46 -11.43 -3.08
CA ALA A 146 1.75 -11.34 -4.36
C ALA A 146 1.66 -9.91 -4.93
N GLY A 147 2.25 -8.93 -4.27
CA GLY A 147 2.23 -7.53 -4.72
C GLY A 147 0.86 -6.84 -4.55
N MET A 148 0.02 -7.34 -3.65
CA MET A 148 -1.32 -6.79 -3.36
C MET A 148 -1.33 -5.87 -2.13
N SER A 149 -0.18 -5.42 -1.66
CA SER A 149 0.01 -4.44 -0.57
C SER A 149 -0.64 -4.83 0.76
N SER A 150 -0.26 -6.00 1.28
CA SER A 150 -0.70 -6.42 2.62
C SER A 150 -0.25 -5.45 3.72
N SER A 151 0.92 -4.80 3.59
CA SER A 151 1.40 -3.77 4.53
C SER A 151 0.46 -2.56 4.61
N ALA A 152 0.12 -1.97 3.47
CA ALA A 152 -0.80 -0.84 3.42
C ALA A 152 -2.21 -1.20 3.92
N ALA A 153 -2.68 -2.44 3.63
CA ALA A 153 -3.93 -2.93 4.18
C ALA A 153 -3.87 -3.06 5.72
N MET A 154 -2.73 -3.53 6.29
CA MET A 154 -2.50 -3.56 7.74
C MET A 154 -2.53 -2.17 8.33
N GLU A 155 -1.72 -1.24 7.79
CA GLU A 155 -1.64 0.15 8.26
C GLU A 155 -2.99 0.84 8.24
N SER A 156 -3.72 0.71 7.14
CA SER A 156 -5.05 1.32 6.98
C SER A 156 -6.08 0.70 7.94
N CYS A 157 -6.05 -0.62 8.13
CA CYS A 157 -6.92 -1.31 9.09
C CYS A 157 -6.67 -0.83 10.52
N PHE A 158 -5.39 -0.74 10.91
CA PHE A 158 -4.99 -0.28 12.24
C PHE A 158 -5.24 1.21 12.42
N GLY A 159 -5.01 2.03 11.38
CA GLY A 159 -5.34 3.45 11.38
C GLY A 159 -6.84 3.71 11.57
N CYS A 160 -7.71 2.95 10.91
CA CYS A 160 -9.14 3.02 11.13
C CYS A 160 -9.52 2.66 12.58
N ALA A 161 -8.91 1.62 13.15
CA ALA A 161 -9.15 1.22 14.54
C ALA A 161 -8.70 2.31 15.53
N LEU A 162 -7.50 2.88 15.36
CA LEU A 162 -6.99 3.95 16.21
C LEU A 162 -7.85 5.22 16.11
N ASN A 163 -8.31 5.57 14.92
CA ASN A 163 -9.18 6.72 14.67
C ASN A 163 -10.52 6.57 15.39
N ASP A 164 -11.13 5.41 15.29
CA ASP A 164 -12.41 5.11 15.98
C ASP A 164 -12.24 5.09 17.50
N LEU A 165 -11.26 4.35 18.02
CA LEU A 165 -11.11 4.09 19.44
C LEU A 165 -10.52 5.25 20.26
N PHE A 166 -9.68 6.10 19.65
CA PHE A 166 -8.92 7.12 20.37
C PHE A 166 -9.01 8.54 19.80
N ALA A 167 -9.65 8.73 18.64
CA ALA A 167 -9.74 10.03 17.98
C ALA A 167 -11.17 10.43 17.58
N ASP A 168 -12.21 9.69 18.04
CA ASP A 168 -13.62 9.97 17.69
C ASP A 168 -13.86 10.13 16.18
N ASN A 169 -13.12 9.39 15.35
CA ASN A 169 -13.14 9.47 13.89
C ASN A 169 -12.80 10.86 13.31
N LYS A 170 -11.98 11.66 13.99
CA LYS A 170 -11.59 13.02 13.58
C LYS A 170 -10.39 13.06 12.67
N ILE A 171 -9.59 12.00 12.59
CA ILE A 171 -8.45 11.91 11.68
C ILE A 171 -8.96 11.68 10.27
N SER A 172 -8.50 12.51 9.32
CA SER A 172 -8.95 12.41 7.94
C SER A 172 -8.44 11.13 7.26
N LYS A 173 -9.11 10.68 6.20
CA LYS A 173 -8.65 9.56 5.37
C LYS A 173 -7.25 9.80 4.81
N TRP A 174 -6.94 11.04 4.43
CA TRP A 174 -5.59 11.39 3.96
C TRP A 174 -4.55 11.27 5.06
N ASP A 175 -4.85 11.72 6.28
CA ASP A 175 -3.91 11.60 7.40
C ASP A 175 -3.67 10.14 7.78
N ILE A 176 -4.70 9.27 7.69
CA ILE A 176 -4.52 7.82 7.87
C ILE A 176 -3.57 7.24 6.80
N ALA A 177 -3.78 7.58 5.52
CA ALA A 177 -2.92 7.12 4.44
C ALA A 177 -1.48 7.61 4.60
N LEU A 178 -1.29 8.88 4.99
CA LEU A 178 0.02 9.46 5.23
C LEU A 178 0.72 8.88 6.47
N ALA A 179 -0.03 8.56 7.53
CA ALA A 179 0.50 7.85 8.69
C ALA A 179 1.01 6.45 8.32
N GLY A 180 0.30 5.73 7.44
CA GLY A 180 0.76 4.46 6.89
C GLY A 180 2.05 4.61 6.09
N GLN A 181 2.12 5.56 5.15
CA GLN A 181 3.34 5.84 4.41
C GLN A 181 4.51 6.22 5.33
N ALA A 182 4.26 7.07 6.33
CA ALA A 182 5.27 7.45 7.32
C ALA A 182 5.73 6.24 8.15
N THR A 183 4.83 5.30 8.44
CA THR A 183 5.16 4.03 9.11
C THR A 183 6.15 3.21 8.27
N GLU A 184 5.90 3.02 6.99
CA GLU A 184 6.83 2.33 6.08
C GLU A 184 8.21 3.02 6.05
N HIS A 185 8.24 4.35 5.94
CA HIS A 185 9.48 5.12 5.84
C HIS A 185 10.31 5.06 7.12
N LYS A 186 9.68 5.36 8.28
CA LYS A 186 10.39 5.59 9.56
C LYS A 186 10.67 4.30 10.33
N TYR A 187 9.75 3.32 10.27
CA TYR A 187 9.79 2.15 11.16
C TYR A 187 10.10 0.85 10.43
N ILE A 188 9.88 0.79 9.11
CA ILE A 188 10.16 -0.38 8.27
C ILE A 188 11.40 -0.15 7.38
N GLY A 189 11.65 1.09 6.93
CA GLY A 189 12.79 1.46 6.09
C GLY A 189 12.53 1.27 4.59
N VAL A 190 11.25 1.28 4.17
CA VAL A 190 10.83 1.22 2.77
C VAL A 190 10.36 2.59 2.32
N ASN A 191 11.06 3.21 1.37
CA ASN A 191 10.72 4.54 0.84
C ASN A 191 9.65 4.44 -0.26
N CYS A 192 8.46 3.90 0.10
CA CYS A 192 7.34 3.75 -0.82
C CYS A 192 6.72 5.10 -1.24
N GLY A 193 5.97 5.10 -2.35
CA GLY A 193 5.03 6.17 -2.67
C GLY A 193 3.73 6.04 -1.86
N ILE A 194 2.71 6.84 -2.19
CA ILE A 194 1.45 6.90 -1.44
C ILE A 194 0.36 5.98 -2.00
N MET A 195 0.58 5.39 -3.18
CA MET A 195 -0.44 4.65 -3.93
C MET A 195 -1.15 3.58 -3.11
N ASP A 196 -0.38 2.80 -2.36
CA ASP A 196 -0.87 1.60 -1.68
C ASP A 196 -1.80 1.95 -0.53
N GLN A 197 -1.39 2.87 0.34
CA GLN A 197 -2.18 3.36 1.46
C GLN A 197 -3.41 4.14 0.96
N PHE A 198 -3.23 4.96 -0.10
CA PHE A 198 -4.34 5.65 -0.73
C PHE A 198 -5.41 4.66 -1.22
N ALA A 199 -5.00 3.63 -1.95
CA ALA A 199 -5.94 2.65 -2.50
C ALA A 199 -6.69 1.86 -1.43
N SER A 200 -6.01 1.50 -0.33
CA SER A 200 -6.64 0.80 0.80
C SER A 200 -7.65 1.68 1.55
N VAL A 201 -7.36 3.00 1.70
CA VAL A 201 -8.22 3.92 2.46
C VAL A 201 -9.38 4.48 1.65
N PHE A 202 -9.16 4.75 0.35
CA PHE A 202 -10.15 5.42 -0.51
C PHE A 202 -10.88 4.47 -1.47
N GLY A 203 -10.51 3.20 -1.52
CA GLY A 203 -11.11 2.21 -2.40
C GLY A 203 -12.63 2.16 -2.31
N GLN A 204 -13.30 1.98 -3.46
CA GLN A 204 -14.75 1.79 -3.58
C GLN A 204 -15.05 0.62 -4.50
N GLU A 205 -16.09 -0.14 -4.16
CA GLU A 205 -16.54 -1.27 -4.97
C GLU A 205 -16.85 -0.83 -6.41
N GLY A 206 -16.41 -1.63 -7.38
CA GLY A 206 -16.63 -1.39 -8.80
C GLY A 206 -15.93 -0.15 -9.37
N LYS A 207 -14.91 0.38 -8.69
CA LYS A 207 -14.19 1.57 -9.15
C LYS A 207 -12.68 1.40 -9.12
N LEU A 208 -12.02 1.97 -10.12
CA LEU A 208 -10.61 2.32 -10.10
C LEU A 208 -10.46 3.80 -9.75
N MET A 209 -9.24 4.21 -9.40
CA MET A 209 -8.96 5.58 -8.99
C MET A 209 -7.73 6.11 -9.71
N ARG A 210 -7.86 7.24 -10.45
CA ARG A 210 -6.68 7.97 -10.88
C ARG A 210 -6.27 8.93 -9.77
N LEU A 211 -5.09 8.74 -9.22
CA LEU A 211 -4.49 9.64 -8.24
C LEU A 211 -3.35 10.41 -8.91
N ASP A 212 -3.36 11.72 -8.78
CA ASP A 212 -2.17 12.56 -8.93
C ASP A 212 -1.39 12.55 -7.62
N CYS A 213 -0.25 11.86 -7.59
CA CYS A 213 0.54 11.70 -6.36
C CYS A 213 1.22 12.99 -5.89
N ARG A 214 1.27 14.04 -6.73
CA ARG A 214 1.81 15.35 -6.37
C ARG A 214 0.77 16.25 -5.71
N SER A 215 -0.37 16.47 -6.39
CA SER A 215 -1.45 17.34 -5.88
C SER A 215 -2.34 16.63 -4.86
N ARG A 216 -2.35 15.29 -4.84
CA ARG A 216 -3.26 14.42 -4.10
C ARG A 216 -4.72 14.55 -4.55
N GLU A 217 -4.96 15.14 -5.70
CA GLU A 217 -6.27 15.12 -6.35
C GLU A 217 -6.51 13.75 -6.99
N PHE A 218 -7.73 13.27 -6.90
CA PHE A 218 -8.08 11.98 -7.49
C PHE A 218 -9.51 11.97 -8.01
N GLU A 219 -9.76 11.05 -8.93
CA GLU A 219 -11.11 10.79 -9.45
C GLU A 219 -11.37 9.28 -9.55
N TYR A 220 -12.64 8.92 -9.46
CA TYR A 220 -13.11 7.55 -9.60
C TYR A 220 -13.54 7.25 -11.03
N PHE A 221 -13.10 6.10 -11.53
CA PHE A 221 -13.50 5.53 -12.82
C PHE A 221 -14.35 4.28 -12.57
N PRO A 222 -15.56 4.19 -13.16
CA PRO A 222 -16.31 2.94 -13.13
C PRO A 222 -15.49 1.79 -13.74
N PHE A 223 -15.47 0.66 -13.07
CA PHE A 223 -14.77 -0.52 -13.55
C PHE A 223 -15.72 -1.70 -13.61
N ASN A 224 -16.22 -1.96 -14.83
CA ASN A 224 -17.08 -3.11 -15.12
C ASN A 224 -16.49 -3.87 -16.32
N PRO A 225 -15.58 -4.82 -16.09
CA PRO A 225 -14.91 -5.54 -17.16
C PRO A 225 -15.83 -6.62 -17.79
N GLN A 226 -16.95 -6.22 -18.36
CA GLN A 226 -17.92 -7.15 -18.97
C GLN A 226 -17.24 -8.10 -19.96
N GLY A 227 -17.36 -9.41 -19.70
CA GLY A 227 -16.77 -10.46 -20.54
C GLY A 227 -15.26 -10.67 -20.35
N TYR A 228 -14.59 -9.91 -19.46
CA TYR A 228 -13.18 -10.06 -19.10
C TYR A 228 -13.02 -10.39 -17.62
N LYS A 229 -11.88 -10.97 -17.26
CA LYS A 229 -11.47 -11.20 -15.87
C LYS A 229 -10.07 -10.65 -15.67
N LEU A 230 -9.85 -10.02 -14.54
CA LEU A 230 -8.50 -9.72 -14.05
C LEU A 230 -7.89 -10.97 -13.44
N VAL A 231 -6.70 -11.32 -13.89
CA VAL A 231 -5.95 -12.47 -13.39
C VAL A 231 -4.62 -11.98 -12.85
N LEU A 232 -4.38 -12.23 -11.56
CA LEU A 232 -3.10 -12.00 -10.92
C LEU A 232 -2.28 -13.29 -10.96
N VAL A 233 -1.11 -13.22 -11.58
CA VAL A 233 -0.17 -14.34 -11.64
C VAL A 233 0.96 -14.10 -10.65
N ASN A 234 1.03 -14.91 -9.60
CA ASN A 234 2.12 -14.86 -8.65
C ASN A 234 3.37 -15.50 -9.27
N SER A 235 4.37 -14.68 -9.57
CA SER A 235 5.65 -15.12 -10.16
C SER A 235 6.51 -15.97 -9.22
N LYS A 236 6.11 -16.12 -7.94
CA LYS A 236 6.88 -16.77 -6.86
C LYS A 236 8.26 -16.14 -6.58
N VAL A 237 8.56 -15.00 -7.16
CA VAL A 237 9.74 -14.22 -6.79
C VAL A 237 9.45 -13.57 -5.44
N LYS A 238 10.24 -13.94 -4.43
CA LYS A 238 10.10 -13.36 -3.09
C LYS A 238 10.50 -11.89 -3.13
N HIS A 239 9.61 -11.03 -2.67
CA HIS A 239 9.90 -9.62 -2.41
C HIS A 239 10.08 -9.48 -0.89
N GLU A 240 11.33 -9.29 -0.47
CA GLU A 240 11.61 -8.89 0.91
C GLU A 240 11.44 -7.37 0.99
N LEU A 241 10.70 -6.88 1.99
CA LEU A 241 10.46 -5.45 2.18
C LEU A 241 11.75 -4.72 2.54
N VAL A 242 12.54 -5.29 3.44
CA VAL A 242 13.82 -4.72 3.89
C VAL A 242 14.95 -5.20 2.96
N GLY A 243 15.73 -4.26 2.42
CA GLY A 243 16.81 -4.57 1.46
C GLY A 243 16.32 -4.87 0.04
N SER A 244 15.06 -4.55 -0.26
CA SER A 244 14.48 -4.81 -1.58
C SER A 244 15.07 -3.88 -2.65
N PRO A 245 15.06 -4.31 -3.95
CA PRO A 245 15.41 -3.46 -5.09
C PRO A 245 14.53 -2.21 -5.25
N TYR A 246 13.51 -2.04 -4.40
CA TYR A 246 12.58 -0.91 -4.45
C TYR A 246 13.29 0.43 -4.19
N ASN A 247 14.02 0.51 -3.07
CA ASN A 247 14.80 1.71 -2.74
C ASN A 247 15.86 2.03 -3.81
N ASP A 248 16.45 1.00 -4.43
CA ASP A 248 17.40 1.18 -5.53
C ASP A 248 16.74 1.74 -6.79
N ARG A 249 15.48 1.35 -7.08
CA ARG A 249 14.73 1.89 -8.21
C ARG A 249 14.39 3.35 -8.01
N ARG A 250 13.97 3.72 -6.79
CA ARG A 250 13.73 5.11 -6.43
C ARG A 250 15.02 5.94 -6.55
N ARG A 251 16.12 5.44 -6.00
CA ARG A 251 17.44 6.10 -6.11
C ARG A 251 17.87 6.31 -7.56
N SER A 252 17.63 5.34 -8.44
CA SER A 252 17.90 5.50 -9.88
C SER A 252 17.14 6.67 -10.49
N CYS A 253 15.87 6.84 -10.16
CA CYS A 253 15.09 7.99 -10.61
C CYS A 253 15.67 9.30 -10.06
N GLU A 254 16.01 9.35 -8.78
CA GLU A 254 16.61 10.52 -8.13
C GLU A 254 17.97 10.90 -8.75
N ASN A 255 18.82 9.91 -9.09
CA ASN A 255 20.08 10.12 -9.80
C ASN A 255 19.87 10.79 -11.15
N VAL A 256 18.88 10.33 -11.93
CA VAL A 256 18.57 10.90 -13.24
C VAL A 256 18.03 12.32 -13.11
N VAL A 257 17.13 12.57 -12.13
CA VAL A 257 16.63 13.92 -11.83
C VAL A 257 17.78 14.88 -11.50
N ALA A 258 18.74 14.45 -10.67
CA ALA A 258 19.91 15.25 -10.33
C ALA A 258 20.81 15.54 -11.54
N ALA A 259 20.99 14.58 -12.46
CA ALA A 259 21.74 14.78 -13.69
C ALA A 259 21.04 15.76 -14.64
N ILE A 260 19.72 15.66 -14.77
CA ILE A 260 18.89 16.59 -15.57
C ILE A 260 18.96 18.00 -14.97
N ALA A 261 18.76 18.15 -13.67
CA ALA A 261 18.83 19.47 -13.00
C ALA A 261 20.20 20.12 -13.16
N LYS A 262 21.29 19.35 -13.17
CA LYS A 262 22.63 19.88 -13.43
C LYS A 262 22.81 20.31 -14.88
N GLN A 263 22.17 19.64 -15.83
CA GLN A 263 22.26 19.93 -17.27
C GLN A 263 21.39 21.14 -17.66
N PHE A 264 20.25 21.33 -17.00
CA PHE A 264 19.25 22.37 -17.27
C PHE A 264 18.96 23.17 -16.00
N PRO A 265 19.91 24.01 -15.52
CA PRO A 265 19.81 24.68 -14.23
C PRO A 265 18.75 25.80 -14.20
N GLU A 266 18.23 26.21 -15.32
CA GLU A 266 17.17 27.22 -15.48
C GLU A 266 15.78 26.71 -15.09
N LYS A 267 15.60 25.40 -15.00
CA LYS A 267 14.33 24.75 -14.63
C LYS A 267 14.46 23.99 -13.33
N LYS A 268 13.43 24.04 -12.49
CA LYS A 268 13.37 23.28 -11.24
C LYS A 268 12.85 21.88 -11.52
N TYR A 269 13.59 20.86 -11.08
CA TYR A 269 13.22 19.46 -11.15
C TYR A 269 13.15 18.88 -9.74
N GLU A 270 11.96 18.43 -9.33
CA GLU A 270 11.76 17.75 -8.04
C GLU A 270 11.72 16.23 -8.22
N THR A 271 11.10 15.79 -9.31
CA THR A 271 10.96 14.38 -9.64
C THR A 271 11.01 14.17 -11.16
N LEU A 272 11.00 12.91 -11.63
CA LEU A 272 10.89 12.61 -13.07
C LEU A 272 9.61 13.13 -13.73
N ARG A 273 8.57 13.48 -12.97
CA ARG A 273 7.39 14.15 -13.52
C ARG A 273 7.71 15.45 -14.22
N ASP A 274 8.74 16.16 -13.76
CA ASP A 274 9.15 17.47 -14.30
C ASP A 274 9.99 17.34 -15.56
N ALA A 275 10.51 16.14 -15.84
CA ALA A 275 11.34 15.86 -17.00
C ALA A 275 10.52 15.47 -18.23
N ASN A 276 11.12 15.71 -19.41
CA ASN A 276 10.65 15.26 -20.71
C ASN A 276 11.68 14.32 -21.39
N TRP A 277 11.33 13.81 -22.56
CA TRP A 277 12.15 12.84 -23.30
C TRP A 277 13.49 13.44 -23.77
N ASP A 278 13.50 14.69 -24.24
CA ASP A 278 14.72 15.35 -24.72
C ASP A 278 15.71 15.57 -23.59
N GLU A 279 15.20 15.99 -22.42
CA GLU A 279 16.01 16.17 -21.19
C GLU A 279 16.59 14.83 -20.69
N LEU A 280 15.82 13.75 -20.75
CA LEU A 280 16.31 12.41 -20.41
C LEU A 280 17.40 11.94 -21.37
N GLU A 281 17.22 12.11 -22.69
CA GLU A 281 18.20 11.71 -23.69
C GLU A 281 19.50 12.51 -23.54
N ALA A 282 19.42 13.81 -23.22
CA ALA A 282 20.59 14.68 -23.01
C ALA A 282 21.49 14.26 -21.84
N VAL A 283 21.00 13.42 -20.92
CA VAL A 283 21.77 12.91 -19.78
C VAL A 283 22.09 11.42 -19.88
N LYS A 284 21.76 10.77 -20.97
CA LYS A 284 21.94 9.32 -21.17
C LYS A 284 23.35 8.82 -20.86
N ASP A 285 24.36 9.52 -21.34
CA ASP A 285 25.77 9.17 -21.13
C ASP A 285 26.32 9.70 -19.78
N LYS A 286 25.50 10.38 -18.97
CA LYS A 286 25.88 10.99 -17.68
C LYS A 286 25.40 10.21 -16.48
N VAL A 287 24.57 9.19 -16.71
CA VAL A 287 24.00 8.30 -15.70
C VAL A 287 24.30 6.85 -16.07
N SER A 288 24.09 5.93 -15.13
CA SER A 288 24.25 4.51 -15.44
C SER A 288 23.18 4.03 -16.44
N ALA A 289 23.49 3.02 -17.25
CA ALA A 289 22.53 2.42 -18.17
C ALA A 289 21.26 1.90 -17.45
N GLU A 290 21.41 1.42 -16.21
CA GLU A 290 20.29 0.96 -15.39
C GLU A 290 19.43 2.13 -14.90
N ASP A 291 20.03 3.24 -14.45
CA ASP A 291 19.31 4.45 -14.05
C ASP A 291 18.53 5.05 -15.22
N TYR A 292 19.19 5.17 -16.39
CA TYR A 292 18.52 5.62 -17.62
C TYR A 292 17.32 4.74 -17.98
N LYS A 293 17.47 3.42 -17.96
CA LYS A 293 16.42 2.46 -18.29
C LYS A 293 15.22 2.58 -17.35
N ARG A 294 15.48 2.76 -16.05
CA ARG A 294 14.42 2.95 -15.03
C ARG A 294 13.69 4.26 -15.23
N ALA A 295 14.40 5.35 -15.46
CA ALA A 295 13.79 6.66 -15.74
C ALA A 295 12.99 6.66 -17.04
N HIS A 296 13.51 6.04 -18.10
CA HIS A 296 12.81 5.87 -19.37
C HIS A 296 11.47 5.13 -19.18
N PHE A 297 11.46 4.07 -18.36
CA PHE A 297 10.22 3.37 -18.03
C PHE A 297 9.21 4.31 -17.35
N VAL A 298 9.65 5.07 -16.33
CA VAL A 298 8.77 5.96 -15.55
C VAL A 298 8.19 7.08 -16.39
N LEU A 299 8.99 7.69 -17.30
CA LEU A 299 8.48 8.71 -18.24
C LEU A 299 7.38 8.15 -19.14
N GLY A 300 7.60 6.96 -19.72
CA GLY A 300 6.58 6.32 -20.56
C GLY A 300 5.36 5.86 -19.79
N GLU A 301 5.54 5.43 -18.54
CA GLU A 301 4.43 5.02 -17.68
C GLU A 301 3.51 6.19 -17.32
N LYS A 302 4.08 7.37 -17.07
CA LYS A 302 3.33 8.62 -16.86
C LYS A 302 2.36 8.91 -18.02
N GLU A 303 2.82 8.75 -19.26
CA GLU A 303 2.01 8.97 -20.46
C GLU A 303 0.93 7.88 -20.63
N ARG A 304 1.29 6.62 -20.37
CA ARG A 304 0.37 5.49 -20.48
C ARG A 304 -0.81 5.58 -19.52
N VAL A 305 -0.60 6.04 -18.27
CA VAL A 305 -1.70 6.23 -17.30
C VAL A 305 -2.73 7.20 -17.85
N LEU A 306 -2.29 8.35 -18.36
CA LEU A 306 -3.19 9.38 -18.89
C LEU A 306 -3.94 8.84 -20.12
N ALA A 307 -3.25 8.16 -21.04
CA ALA A 307 -3.88 7.58 -22.24
C ALA A 307 -4.95 6.52 -21.88
N VAL A 308 -4.73 5.71 -20.84
CA VAL A 308 -5.73 4.74 -20.36
C VAL A 308 -6.93 5.45 -19.76
N CYS A 309 -6.74 6.50 -18.97
CA CYS A 309 -7.83 7.28 -18.41
C CYS A 309 -8.68 7.95 -19.50
N ASP A 310 -8.02 8.54 -20.50
CA ASP A 310 -8.70 9.17 -21.64
C ASP A 310 -9.52 8.14 -22.45
N ALA A 311 -8.94 6.95 -22.68
CA ALA A 311 -9.64 5.87 -23.36
C ALA A 311 -10.87 5.37 -22.58
N LEU A 312 -10.79 5.25 -21.25
CA LEU A 312 -11.93 4.87 -20.41
C LEU A 312 -13.02 5.94 -20.37
N ASN A 313 -12.69 7.20 -20.49
CA ASN A 313 -13.66 8.30 -20.58
C ASN A 313 -14.32 8.39 -21.94
N ALA A 314 -13.67 7.91 -22.98
CA ALA A 314 -14.21 7.90 -24.35
C ALA A 314 -15.16 6.71 -24.63
N GLY A 315 -15.17 5.67 -23.80
CA GLY A 315 -16.04 4.48 -23.92
C GLY A 315 -15.33 3.29 -24.54
#